data_c9d20a682fa1fd2b7ec1b9111dbe8a34
#
_entry.id   c9d20a682fa1fd2b7ec1b9111dbe8a34
#
_cell.length_a   1.000
_cell.length_b   1.000
_cell.length_c   1.000
_cell.angle_alpha   90.00
_cell.angle_beta   90.00
_cell.angle_gamma   90.00
#
_symmetry.space_group_name_H-M   'P 1'
#
loop_
_entity.id
_entity.type
_entity.pdbx_description
1 polymer ?
#
loop_
_entity_poly.entity_id
_entity_poly.type
_entity_poly.pdbx_seq_one_letter_code
_entity_poly.pdbx_strand_id
1 'polypeptide(L)' 'MAKITKDMTIGQALMTNQNIIPVLFEIGMHCLGCPSAQAETLEEAAMVHGIDIDVLMEKIAAVEE' A
#
# COMPACT_ATOMS: atom_id res chain seq x y z
N MET A 1 -7.90 -16.47 -2.08
CA MET A 1 -7.00 -15.54 -1.42
C MET A 1 -7.49 -14.11 -1.59
N ALA A 2 -7.42 -13.33 -0.53
CA ALA A 2 -7.80 -11.94 -0.61
C ALA A 2 -6.81 -11.18 -1.47
N LYS A 3 -7.32 -10.37 -2.38
CA LYS A 3 -6.50 -9.57 -3.27
C LYS A 3 -6.55 -8.12 -2.82
N ILE A 4 -5.38 -7.50 -2.76
CA ILE A 4 -5.27 -6.10 -2.36
C ILE A 4 -5.71 -5.21 -3.52
N THR A 5 -6.57 -4.25 -3.22
CA THR A 5 -7.08 -3.30 -4.20
C THR A 5 -6.67 -1.89 -3.80
N LYS A 6 -6.71 -0.97 -4.76
CA LYS A 6 -6.33 0.42 -4.50
C LYS A 6 -7.29 1.13 -3.55
N ASP A 7 -8.50 0.61 -3.41
CA ASP A 7 -9.51 1.20 -2.53
C ASP A 7 -9.34 0.79 -1.07
N MET A 8 -8.51 -0.20 -0.81
CA MET A 8 -8.22 -0.61 0.55
C MET A 8 -7.38 0.43 1.26
N THR A 9 -7.63 0.59 2.57
CA THR A 9 -6.74 1.42 3.37
C THR A 9 -5.41 0.71 3.55
N ILE A 10 -4.38 1.48 3.87
CA ILE A 10 -3.06 0.91 4.13
C ILE A 10 -3.15 -0.13 5.25
N GLY A 11 -3.92 0.17 6.30
CA GLY A 11 -4.10 -0.78 7.40
C GLY A 11 -4.73 -2.09 6.93
N GLN A 12 -5.75 -2.00 6.10
CA GLN A 12 -6.40 -3.20 5.56
C GLN A 12 -5.46 -4.00 4.67
N ALA A 13 -4.68 -3.30 3.84
CA ALA A 13 -3.72 -3.96 2.97
C ALA A 13 -2.64 -4.69 3.76
N LEU A 14 -2.15 -4.07 4.84
CA LEU A 14 -1.14 -4.68 5.69
C LEU A 14 -1.68 -5.93 6.39
N MET A 15 -2.95 -5.89 6.80
CA MET A 15 -3.59 -7.04 7.42
C MET A 15 -3.81 -8.17 6.41
N THR A 16 -4.03 -7.81 5.16
CA THR A 16 -4.26 -8.79 4.10
C THR A 16 -2.96 -9.49 3.72
N ASN A 17 -1.87 -8.75 3.59
CA ASN A 17 -0.57 -9.33 3.23
C ASN A 17 0.56 -8.43 3.73
N GLN A 18 1.25 -8.87 4.78
CA GLN A 18 2.35 -8.10 5.36
C GLN A 18 3.57 -8.00 4.45
N ASN A 19 3.65 -8.84 3.45
CA ASN A 19 4.80 -8.83 2.53
C ASN A 19 4.85 -7.57 1.67
N ILE A 20 3.81 -6.74 1.71
CA ILE A 20 3.81 -5.47 0.98
C ILE A 20 4.58 -4.37 1.71
N ILE A 21 4.98 -4.60 2.96
CA ILE A 21 5.70 -3.58 3.73
C ILE A 21 6.95 -3.09 3.01
N PRO A 22 7.83 -3.96 2.47
CA PRO A 22 9.00 -3.48 1.74
C PRO A 22 8.64 -2.66 0.50
N VAL A 23 7.53 -3.01 -0.15
CA VAL A 23 7.06 -2.26 -1.32
C VAL A 23 6.69 -0.83 -0.91
N LEU A 24 5.96 -0.69 0.19
CA LEU A 24 5.55 0.62 0.67
C LEU A 24 6.76 1.45 1.12
N PHE A 25 7.78 0.82 1.71
CA PHE A 25 9.00 1.51 2.07
C PHE A 25 9.75 2.02 0.83
N GLU A 26 9.75 1.25 -0.25
CA GLU A 26 10.40 1.64 -1.50
C GLU A 26 9.85 2.95 -2.04
N ILE A 27 8.56 3.18 -1.86
CA ILE A 27 7.91 4.38 -2.38
C ILE A 27 7.94 5.54 -1.39
N GLY A 28 8.64 5.37 -0.28
CA GLY A 28 8.84 6.45 0.68
C GLY A 28 7.87 6.49 1.85
N MET A 29 7.05 5.48 2.01
CA MET A 29 6.09 5.44 3.11
C MET A 29 6.73 4.80 4.34
N HIS A 30 7.28 5.65 5.20
CA HIS A 30 8.00 5.16 6.38
C HIS A 30 7.16 5.15 7.66
N CYS A 31 5.97 5.73 7.64
CA CYS A 31 5.13 5.86 8.83
C CYS A 31 3.94 4.91 8.81
N LEU A 32 4.20 3.64 8.50
CA LEU A 32 3.12 2.65 8.37
C LEU A 32 2.43 2.33 9.69
N GLY A 33 3.08 2.63 10.82
CA GLY A 33 2.49 2.40 12.13
C GLY A 33 1.59 3.53 12.61
N CYS A 34 1.54 4.65 11.90
CA CYS A 34 0.72 5.79 12.32
C CYS A 34 -0.74 5.56 11.96
N PRO A 35 -1.67 5.76 12.92
CA PRO A 35 -3.09 5.56 12.63
C PRO A 35 -3.60 6.39 11.46
N SER A 36 -3.12 7.62 11.32
CA SER A 36 -3.56 8.48 10.22
C SER A 36 -3.09 7.96 8.87
N ALA A 37 -1.88 7.42 8.81
CA ALA A 37 -1.37 6.82 7.57
C ALA A 37 -2.15 5.57 7.21
N GLN A 38 -2.49 4.75 8.21
CA GLN A 38 -3.21 3.51 7.98
C GLN A 38 -4.66 3.75 7.53
N ALA A 39 -5.20 4.92 7.80
CA ALA A 39 -6.57 5.27 7.41
C ALA A 39 -6.67 5.70 5.95
N GLU A 40 -5.55 6.04 5.31
CA GLU A 40 -5.54 6.42 3.90
C GLU A 40 -5.64 5.20 3.01
N THR A 41 -6.32 5.36 1.85
CA THR A 41 -6.33 4.29 0.87
C THR A 41 -4.99 4.26 0.13
N LEU A 42 -4.70 3.13 -0.51
CA LEU A 42 -3.49 3.02 -1.32
C LEU A 42 -3.46 4.08 -2.42
N GLU A 43 -4.62 4.35 -3.02
CA GLU A 43 -4.73 5.37 -4.06
C GLU A 43 -4.40 6.75 -3.52
N GLU A 44 -4.95 7.09 -2.34
CA GLU A 44 -4.68 8.39 -1.72
C GLU A 44 -3.21 8.53 -1.35
N ALA A 45 -2.62 7.47 -0.83
CA ALA A 45 -1.22 7.48 -0.46
C ALA A 45 -0.33 7.68 -1.68
N ALA A 46 -0.66 7.02 -2.79
CA ALA A 46 0.09 7.19 -4.02
C ALA A 46 0.04 8.62 -4.50
N MET A 47 -1.12 9.26 -4.41
CA MET A 47 -1.29 10.65 -4.79
C MET A 47 -0.43 11.58 -3.94
N VAL A 48 -0.44 11.37 -2.62
CA VAL A 48 0.32 12.20 -1.69
C VAL A 48 1.82 12.10 -1.95
N HIS A 49 2.28 10.89 -2.28
CA HIS A 49 3.71 10.66 -2.51
C HIS A 49 4.13 10.86 -3.97
N GLY A 50 3.20 11.26 -4.84
CA GLY A 50 3.52 11.51 -6.24
C GLY A 50 3.86 10.26 -7.03
N ILE A 51 3.23 9.14 -6.68
CA ILE A 51 3.49 7.84 -7.29
C ILE A 51 2.30 7.43 -8.14
N ASP A 52 2.59 6.78 -9.29
CA ASP A 52 1.53 6.24 -10.13
C ASP A 52 0.90 5.04 -9.43
N ILE A 53 -0.41 5.10 -9.22
CA ILE A 53 -1.12 4.02 -8.52
C ILE A 53 -1.00 2.69 -9.28
N ASP A 54 -0.97 2.74 -10.60
CA ASP A 54 -0.84 1.52 -11.39
C ASP A 54 0.50 0.83 -11.15
N VAL A 55 1.57 1.61 -11.03
CA VAL A 55 2.91 1.08 -10.73
C VAL A 55 2.92 0.47 -9.33
N LEU A 56 2.31 1.16 -8.37
CA LEU A 56 2.23 0.66 -7.00
C LEU A 56 1.48 -0.67 -6.96
N MET A 57 0.35 -0.75 -7.64
CA MET A 57 -0.46 -1.96 -7.65
C MET A 57 0.26 -3.12 -8.34
N GLU A 58 1.07 -2.84 -9.36
CA GLU A 58 1.89 -3.87 -10.00
C GLU A 58 2.91 -4.46 -9.03
N LYS A 59 3.56 -3.60 -8.26
CA LYS A 59 4.55 -4.04 -7.27
C LYS A 59 3.89 -4.88 -6.18
N ILE A 60 2.71 -4.48 -5.75
CA ILE A 60 1.96 -5.22 -4.74
C ILE A 60 1.54 -6.58 -5.29
N ALA A 61 1.05 -6.62 -6.52
CA ALA A 61 0.63 -7.86 -7.14
C ALA A 61 1.80 -8.85 -7.26
N ALA A 62 3.00 -8.35 -7.55
CA ALA A 62 4.19 -9.20 -7.64
C ALA A 62 4.50 -9.86 -6.29
N VAL A 63 4.22 -9.17 -5.18
CA VAL A 63 4.46 -9.71 -3.85
C VAL A 63 3.38 -10.71 -3.47
N GLU A 64 2.16 -10.52 -3.97
CA GLU A 64 1.03 -11.41 -3.67
C GLU A 64 1.17 -12.79 -4.32
N GLU A 65 2.00 -12.90 -5.33
CA GLU A 65 2.28 -14.20 -5.95
C GLU A 65 3.23 -15.02 -5.05
#